data_18a64056304b47fa5e63cacb0ec5c2c3
#
_entry.id   18a64056304b47fa5e63cacb0ec5c2c3
#
_cell.length_a   1.000
_cell.length_b   1.000
_cell.length_c   1.000
_cell.angle_alpha   90.00
_cell.angle_beta   90.00
_cell.angle_gamma   90.00
#
_symmetry.space_group_name_H-M   'P 1'
#
loop_
_entity.id
_entity.type
_entity.pdbx_description
1 polymer ?
#
loop_
_entity_poly.entity_id
_entity_poly.type
_entity_poly.pdbx_seq_one_letter_code
_entity_poly.pdbx_strand_id
1 'polypeptide(L)'
;MEKMTEDARAPQISPRQWTGLCSLAGGYFIALLDLTIINLAVPSLTKDLGATTAQVFWTVNSYGLILALTIIPSGRLGDRFDHRRMFLSGTIILAAASVLCGVSASATMLIAGRFLQGLGAGILVPQTLTLIGLTFPEEARGRAVGIWGSIAGTASIIGPLIGGVLIDRLSWRGVFFITIPIAVLAVALGLRGLPRGESRTVRFDLGGTLLAALALVALLYSCLQGPHAGWEPFAFRSRCSPCLHSWCMNVMSTPTVQCFHAPFGRILGSPPLRCSGWSLRSASSP
;
A
#
# COMPACT_ATOMS: atom_id res chain seq x y z
N MET A 1 -5.76 -44.72 -20.33
CA MET A 1 -5.01 -43.56 -20.86
C MET A 1 -5.88 -42.32 -21.10
N GLU A 2 -7.18 -42.49 -21.24
CA GLU A 2 -8.14 -41.41 -21.55
C GLU A 2 -8.51 -40.52 -20.34
N LYS A 3 -8.36 -41.03 -19.11
CA LYS A 3 -8.60 -40.25 -17.86
C LYS A 3 -7.52 -39.25 -17.46
N MET A 4 -6.34 -39.30 -18.10
CA MET A 4 -5.22 -38.39 -17.80
C MET A 4 -5.23 -37.11 -18.66
N THR A 5 -6.12 -37.02 -19.65
CA THR A 5 -6.19 -35.85 -20.56
C THR A 5 -7.31 -34.86 -20.16
N GLU A 6 -8.18 -35.23 -19.22
CA GLU A 6 -9.32 -34.37 -18.80
C GLU A 6 -8.93 -33.34 -17.73
N ASP A 7 -7.81 -33.55 -17.02
CA ASP A 7 -7.34 -32.69 -15.92
C ASP A 7 -6.52 -31.44 -16.40
N ALA A 8 -6.28 -31.26 -17.68
CA ALA A 8 -5.44 -30.18 -18.20
C ALA A 8 -6.21 -28.96 -18.73
N ARG A 9 -7.53 -28.87 -18.51
CA ARG A 9 -8.26 -27.65 -18.83
C ARG A 9 -8.01 -26.61 -17.73
N ALA A 10 -7.25 -25.56 -18.08
CA ALA A 10 -7.09 -24.39 -17.23
C ALA A 10 -8.48 -23.94 -16.71
N PRO A 11 -8.65 -23.71 -15.40
CA PRO A 11 -9.95 -23.41 -14.81
C PRO A 11 -10.56 -22.19 -15.52
N GLN A 12 -11.73 -22.40 -16.13
CA GLN A 12 -12.43 -21.33 -16.86
C GLN A 12 -12.94 -20.31 -15.86
N ILE A 13 -12.34 -19.14 -15.85
CA ILE A 13 -12.76 -18.00 -15.01
C ILE A 13 -14.13 -17.53 -15.54
N SER A 14 -15.16 -17.54 -14.69
CA SER A 14 -16.50 -17.13 -15.08
C SER A 14 -16.56 -15.62 -15.40
N PRO A 15 -17.50 -15.17 -16.25
CA PRO A 15 -17.68 -13.74 -16.53
C PRO A 15 -17.94 -12.92 -15.26
N ARG A 16 -18.57 -13.50 -14.25
CA ARG A 16 -18.83 -12.87 -12.96
C ARG A 16 -17.52 -12.63 -12.18
N GLN A 17 -16.60 -13.59 -12.20
CA GLN A 17 -15.28 -13.43 -11.56
C GLN A 17 -14.45 -12.35 -12.24
N TRP A 18 -14.50 -12.27 -13.59
CA TRP A 18 -13.88 -11.18 -14.32
C TRP A 18 -14.45 -9.81 -13.96
N THR A 19 -15.78 -9.70 -13.83
CA THR A 19 -16.44 -8.47 -13.39
C THR A 19 -15.98 -8.07 -12.00
N GLY A 20 -15.84 -9.05 -11.08
CA GLY A 20 -15.28 -8.84 -9.75
C GLY A 20 -13.83 -8.34 -9.79
N LEU A 21 -12.98 -8.97 -10.61
CA LEU A 21 -11.58 -8.56 -10.76
C LEU A 21 -11.47 -7.14 -11.31
N CYS A 22 -12.26 -6.78 -12.33
CA CYS A 22 -12.28 -5.41 -12.88
C CYS A 22 -12.70 -4.38 -11.82
N SER A 23 -13.65 -4.73 -10.94
CA SER A 23 -14.03 -3.87 -9.82
C SER A 23 -12.87 -3.66 -8.84
N LEU A 24 -12.23 -4.74 -8.40
CA LEU A 24 -11.09 -4.69 -7.47
C LEU A 24 -9.91 -3.94 -8.08
N ALA A 25 -9.66 -4.21 -9.36
CA ALA A 25 -8.64 -3.53 -10.17
C ALA A 25 -8.88 -2.02 -10.25
N GLY A 26 -10.11 -1.61 -10.54
CA GLY A 26 -10.49 -0.20 -10.62
C GLY A 26 -10.35 0.52 -9.28
N GLY A 27 -10.84 -0.08 -8.18
CA GLY A 27 -10.69 0.47 -6.84
C GLY A 27 -9.23 0.61 -6.41
N TYR A 28 -8.41 -0.40 -6.68
CA TYR A 28 -6.98 -0.35 -6.38
C TYR A 28 -6.23 0.67 -7.25
N PHE A 29 -6.59 0.75 -8.53
CA PHE A 29 -6.01 1.70 -9.47
C PHE A 29 -6.20 3.15 -9.00
N ILE A 30 -7.43 3.55 -8.64
CA ILE A 30 -7.68 4.92 -8.17
C ILE A 30 -6.94 5.23 -6.88
N ALA A 31 -6.83 4.28 -5.95
CA ALA A 31 -6.08 4.48 -4.72
C ALA A 31 -4.59 4.76 -4.98
N LEU A 32 -3.98 4.07 -5.95
CA LEU A 32 -2.59 4.30 -6.34
C LEU A 32 -2.42 5.55 -7.21
N LEU A 33 -3.38 5.82 -8.08
CA LEU A 33 -3.39 7.03 -8.91
C LEU A 33 -3.39 8.29 -8.03
N ASP A 34 -4.27 8.36 -7.02
CA ASP A 34 -4.36 9.48 -6.08
C ASP A 34 -3.06 9.71 -5.28
N LEU A 35 -2.28 8.64 -5.05
CA LEU A 35 -0.99 8.74 -4.37
C LEU A 35 0.08 9.42 -5.25
N THR A 36 0.04 9.17 -6.55
CA THR A 36 1.07 9.62 -7.49
C THR A 36 0.77 10.96 -8.15
N ILE A 37 -0.49 11.17 -8.54
CA ILE A 37 -0.92 12.30 -9.36
C ILE A 37 -0.85 13.64 -8.62
N ILE A 38 -1.03 13.63 -7.28
CA ILE A 38 -1.03 14.84 -6.46
C ILE A 38 0.30 15.62 -6.55
N ASN A 39 1.43 14.91 -6.71
CA ASN A 39 2.74 15.54 -6.79
C ASN A 39 2.87 16.49 -7.98
N LEU A 40 2.20 16.19 -9.08
CA LEU A 40 2.19 17.08 -10.25
C LEU A 40 1.30 18.31 -10.03
N ALA A 41 0.27 18.19 -9.19
CA ALA A 41 -0.64 19.29 -8.91
C ALA A 41 -0.04 20.33 -7.94
N VAL A 42 1.02 20.00 -7.20
CA VAL A 42 1.64 20.86 -6.16
C VAL A 42 1.92 22.28 -6.66
N PRO A 43 2.59 22.53 -7.79
CA PRO A 43 2.88 23.91 -8.23
C PRO A 43 1.63 24.73 -8.50
N SER A 44 0.63 24.10 -9.16
CA SER A 44 -0.62 24.75 -9.52
C SER A 44 -1.50 25.04 -8.30
N LEU A 45 -1.63 24.08 -7.37
CA LEU A 45 -2.42 24.27 -6.15
C LEU A 45 -1.76 25.28 -5.18
N THR A 46 -0.43 25.31 -5.12
CA THR A 46 0.29 26.28 -4.29
C THR A 46 0.01 27.70 -4.76
N LYS A 47 0.03 27.91 -6.08
CA LYS A 47 -0.27 29.22 -6.69
C LYS A 47 -1.74 29.62 -6.50
N ASP A 48 -2.67 28.66 -6.70
CA ASP A 48 -4.11 28.93 -6.69
C ASP A 48 -4.67 29.13 -5.26
N LEU A 49 -4.21 28.33 -4.30
CA LEU A 49 -4.69 28.39 -2.92
C LEU A 49 -3.80 29.22 -1.98
N GLY A 50 -2.70 29.78 -2.46
CA GLY A 50 -1.73 30.48 -1.61
C GLY A 50 -1.15 29.59 -0.50
N ALA A 51 -1.00 28.28 -0.76
CA ALA A 51 -0.65 27.31 0.26
C ALA A 51 0.79 27.50 0.75
N THR A 52 0.96 27.50 2.07
CA THR A 52 2.29 27.50 2.71
C THR A 52 3.02 26.16 2.48
N THR A 53 4.35 26.14 2.62
CA THR A 53 5.15 24.93 2.50
C THR A 53 4.66 23.80 3.43
N ALA A 54 4.26 24.14 4.65
CA ALA A 54 3.70 23.19 5.60
C ALA A 54 2.35 22.60 5.10
N GLN A 55 1.48 23.43 4.52
CA GLN A 55 0.21 22.97 3.96
C GLN A 55 0.42 22.08 2.74
N VAL A 56 1.39 22.39 1.87
CA VAL A 56 1.78 21.53 0.74
C VAL A 56 2.27 20.19 1.26
N PHE A 57 3.15 20.19 2.24
CA PHE A 57 3.65 18.97 2.87
C PHE A 57 2.50 18.08 3.37
N TRP A 58 1.54 18.66 4.11
CA TRP A 58 0.40 17.90 4.61
C TRP A 58 -0.56 17.47 3.49
N THR A 59 -0.75 18.26 2.45
CA THR A 59 -1.58 17.88 1.29
C THR A 59 -1.06 16.62 0.62
N VAL A 60 0.26 16.48 0.47
CA VAL A 60 0.87 15.32 -0.17
C VAL A 60 0.90 14.11 0.79
N ASN A 61 1.33 14.31 2.04
CA ASN A 61 1.66 13.21 2.92
C ASN A 61 0.47 12.68 3.74
N SER A 62 -0.58 13.49 4.00
CA SER A 62 -1.72 13.08 4.82
C SER A 62 -2.46 11.85 4.26
N TYR A 63 -2.61 11.78 2.94
CA TYR A 63 -3.20 10.62 2.29
C TYR A 63 -2.44 9.32 2.61
N GLY A 64 -1.13 9.29 2.34
CA GLY A 64 -0.30 8.11 2.59
C GLY A 64 -0.23 7.74 4.08
N LEU A 65 -0.16 8.74 4.95
CA LEU A 65 -0.16 8.54 6.40
C LEU A 65 -1.44 7.85 6.88
N ILE A 66 -2.60 8.38 6.52
CA ILE A 66 -3.90 7.81 6.94
C ILE A 66 -4.16 6.46 6.28
N LEU A 67 -3.78 6.30 5.01
CA LEU A 67 -3.84 5.01 4.33
C LEU A 67 -3.07 3.94 5.12
N ALA A 68 -1.81 4.22 5.46
CA ALA A 68 -0.97 3.30 6.20
C ALA A 68 -1.54 2.96 7.59
N LEU A 69 -2.07 3.96 8.30
CA LEU A 69 -2.72 3.78 9.60
C LEU A 69 -3.97 2.91 9.53
N THR A 70 -4.71 3.02 8.44
CA THR A 70 -6.02 2.38 8.28
C THR A 70 -5.92 0.95 7.73
N ILE A 71 -4.86 0.59 7.03
CA ILE A 71 -4.69 -0.75 6.41
C ILE A 71 -4.84 -1.87 7.44
N ILE A 72 -4.17 -1.78 8.59
CA ILE A 72 -4.16 -2.84 9.61
C ILE A 72 -5.55 -3.03 10.24
N PRO A 73 -6.21 -1.98 10.79
CA PRO A 73 -7.54 -2.13 11.38
C PRO A 73 -8.60 -2.50 10.35
N SER A 74 -8.51 -2.02 9.11
CA SER A 74 -9.51 -2.29 8.08
C SER A 74 -9.51 -3.74 7.61
N GLY A 75 -8.36 -4.44 7.61
CA GLY A 75 -8.30 -5.87 7.36
C GLY A 75 -9.16 -6.65 8.35
N ARG A 76 -9.00 -6.37 9.64
CA ARG A 76 -9.81 -7.00 10.71
C ARG A 76 -11.30 -6.59 10.69
N LEU A 77 -11.60 -5.35 10.27
CA LEU A 77 -12.98 -4.92 10.05
C LEU A 77 -13.62 -5.71 8.90
N GLY A 78 -12.86 -6.02 7.84
CA GLY A 78 -13.33 -6.86 6.74
C GLY A 78 -13.77 -8.25 7.18
N ASP A 79 -13.01 -8.90 8.07
CA ASP A 79 -13.36 -10.19 8.65
C ASP A 79 -14.68 -10.15 9.43
N ARG A 80 -14.98 -9.01 10.08
CA ARG A 80 -16.18 -8.82 10.90
C ARG A 80 -17.40 -8.38 10.10
N PHE A 81 -17.25 -7.42 9.17
CA PHE A 81 -18.37 -6.73 8.51
C PHE A 81 -18.61 -7.16 7.06
N ASP A 82 -17.87 -8.10 6.53
CA ASP A 82 -17.83 -8.53 5.12
C ASP A 82 -16.87 -7.66 4.27
N HIS A 83 -15.90 -8.34 3.68
CA HIS A 83 -14.85 -7.74 2.83
C HIS A 83 -15.43 -6.97 1.63
N ARG A 84 -16.54 -7.48 1.03
CA ARG A 84 -17.21 -6.78 -0.06
C ARG A 84 -17.80 -5.46 0.40
N ARG A 85 -18.50 -5.43 1.54
CA ARG A 85 -19.06 -4.19 2.09
C ARG A 85 -17.98 -3.19 2.42
N MET A 86 -16.88 -3.64 3.02
CA MET A 86 -15.73 -2.80 3.35
C MET A 86 -15.07 -2.23 2.09
N PHE A 87 -14.87 -3.04 1.04
CA PHE A 87 -14.35 -2.57 -0.23
C PHE A 87 -15.24 -1.50 -0.87
N LEU A 88 -16.54 -1.74 -0.95
CA LEU A 88 -17.50 -0.80 -1.52
C LEU A 88 -17.58 0.50 -0.71
N SER A 89 -17.66 0.41 0.62
CA SER A 89 -17.68 1.61 1.48
C SER A 89 -16.39 2.42 1.38
N GLY A 90 -15.21 1.77 1.38
CA GLY A 90 -13.94 2.44 1.17
C GLY A 90 -13.85 3.16 -0.18
N THR A 91 -14.35 2.52 -1.25
CA THR A 91 -14.40 3.12 -2.59
C THR A 91 -15.35 4.33 -2.63
N ILE A 92 -16.51 4.26 -1.96
CA ILE A 92 -17.46 5.37 -1.87
C ILE A 92 -16.87 6.54 -1.06
N ILE A 93 -16.23 6.26 0.08
CA ILE A 93 -15.55 7.28 0.91
C ILE A 93 -14.46 7.96 0.08
N LEU A 94 -13.65 7.20 -0.64
CA LEU A 94 -12.60 7.74 -1.51
C LEU A 94 -13.18 8.67 -2.57
N ALA A 95 -14.26 8.26 -3.26
CA ALA A 95 -14.92 9.06 -4.27
C ALA A 95 -15.54 10.36 -3.69
N ALA A 96 -16.24 10.26 -2.56
CA ALA A 96 -16.81 11.43 -1.88
C ALA A 96 -15.73 12.41 -1.42
N ALA A 97 -14.63 11.90 -0.87
CA ALA A 97 -13.48 12.71 -0.50
C ALA A 97 -12.79 13.36 -1.73
N SER A 98 -12.79 12.68 -2.88
CA SER A 98 -12.28 13.26 -4.13
C SER A 98 -13.14 14.43 -4.60
N VAL A 99 -14.47 14.33 -4.45
CA VAL A 99 -15.35 15.51 -4.70
C VAL A 99 -14.98 16.66 -3.77
N LEU A 100 -14.81 16.39 -2.47
CA LEU A 100 -14.43 17.41 -1.49
C LEU A 100 -13.08 18.07 -1.84
N CYS A 101 -12.09 17.30 -2.28
CA CYS A 101 -10.81 17.82 -2.75
C CYS A 101 -10.97 18.68 -4.01
N GLY A 102 -11.78 18.23 -4.98
CA GLY A 102 -12.00 18.94 -6.25
C GLY A 102 -12.71 20.28 -6.09
N VAL A 103 -13.61 20.42 -5.09
CA VAL A 103 -14.31 21.68 -4.79
C VAL A 103 -13.64 22.52 -3.70
N SER A 104 -12.45 22.11 -3.23
CA SER A 104 -11.79 22.81 -2.13
C SER A 104 -11.45 24.27 -2.48
N ALA A 105 -11.85 25.19 -1.61
CA ALA A 105 -11.56 26.61 -1.71
C ALA A 105 -10.35 27.05 -0.87
N SER A 106 -9.82 26.17 -0.03
CA SER A 106 -8.66 26.45 0.83
C SER A 106 -7.75 25.23 0.96
N ALA A 107 -6.47 25.48 1.23
CA ALA A 107 -5.50 24.41 1.49
C ALA A 107 -5.90 23.53 2.68
N THR A 108 -6.50 24.10 3.73
CA THR A 108 -6.97 23.34 4.90
C THR A 108 -8.11 22.38 4.52
N MET A 109 -9.08 22.84 3.71
CA MET A 109 -10.16 21.99 3.21
C MET A 109 -9.60 20.84 2.34
N LEU A 110 -8.61 21.14 1.49
CA LEU A 110 -7.94 20.15 0.66
C LEU A 110 -7.23 19.09 1.54
N ILE A 111 -6.51 19.51 2.59
CA ILE A 111 -5.86 18.60 3.55
C ILE A 111 -6.91 17.69 4.21
N ALA A 112 -8.03 18.24 4.68
CA ALA A 112 -9.11 17.45 5.25
C ALA A 112 -9.66 16.41 4.25
N GLY A 113 -9.86 16.80 3.00
CA GLY A 113 -10.22 15.89 1.91
C GLY A 113 -9.19 14.77 1.70
N ARG A 114 -7.91 15.09 1.76
CA ARG A 114 -6.80 14.11 1.64
C ARG A 114 -6.78 13.10 2.79
N PHE A 115 -7.09 13.55 4.02
CA PHE A 115 -7.29 12.64 5.15
C PHE A 115 -8.43 11.65 4.89
N LEU A 116 -9.58 12.13 4.41
CA LEU A 116 -10.73 11.28 4.09
C LEU A 116 -10.44 10.33 2.91
N GLN A 117 -9.72 10.80 1.88
CA GLN A 117 -9.27 9.94 0.79
C GLN A 117 -8.34 8.82 1.28
N GLY A 118 -7.37 9.15 2.16
CA GLY A 118 -6.49 8.17 2.78
C GLY A 118 -7.25 7.12 3.59
N LEU A 119 -8.29 7.54 4.33
CA LEU A 119 -9.17 6.63 5.06
C LEU A 119 -9.91 5.68 4.11
N GLY A 120 -10.53 6.20 3.05
CA GLY A 120 -11.22 5.39 2.04
C GLY A 120 -10.29 4.37 1.39
N ALA A 121 -9.11 4.80 0.96
CA ALA A 121 -8.10 3.94 0.37
C ALA A 121 -7.58 2.87 1.34
N GLY A 122 -7.30 3.25 2.59
CA GLY A 122 -6.86 2.32 3.63
C GLY A 122 -7.91 1.26 3.98
N ILE A 123 -9.19 1.58 3.81
CA ILE A 123 -10.29 0.60 3.97
C ILE A 123 -10.34 -0.33 2.76
N LEU A 124 -10.29 0.17 1.54
CA LEU A 124 -10.50 -0.65 0.34
C LEU A 124 -9.30 -1.53 -0.02
N VAL A 125 -8.05 -1.05 0.13
CA VAL A 125 -6.86 -1.73 -0.40
C VAL A 125 -6.67 -3.14 0.16
N PRO A 126 -6.69 -3.41 1.47
CA PRO A 126 -6.49 -4.76 1.98
C PRO A 126 -7.63 -5.71 1.60
N GLN A 127 -8.84 -5.19 1.37
CA GLN A 127 -9.97 -6.00 0.94
C GLN A 127 -9.80 -6.57 -0.47
N THR A 128 -9.02 -5.88 -1.32
CA THR A 128 -8.82 -6.32 -2.72
C THR A 128 -8.16 -7.68 -2.80
N LEU A 129 -7.07 -7.90 -2.06
CA LEU A 129 -6.37 -9.19 -2.03
C LEU A 129 -7.21 -10.29 -1.39
N THR A 130 -7.89 -9.99 -0.29
CA THR A 130 -8.78 -10.97 0.36
C THR A 130 -9.92 -11.38 -0.57
N LEU A 131 -10.55 -10.42 -1.26
CA LEU A 131 -11.63 -10.72 -2.19
C LEU A 131 -11.15 -11.50 -3.43
N ILE A 132 -9.93 -11.28 -3.90
CA ILE A 132 -9.32 -12.15 -4.93
C ILE A 132 -9.24 -13.58 -4.43
N GLY A 133 -8.74 -13.78 -3.20
CA GLY A 133 -8.65 -15.10 -2.58
C GLY A 133 -10.00 -15.80 -2.39
N LEU A 134 -11.08 -15.04 -2.13
CA LEU A 134 -12.44 -15.55 -1.98
C LEU A 134 -13.17 -15.79 -3.31
N THR A 135 -12.79 -15.05 -4.37
CA THR A 135 -13.50 -15.07 -5.67
C THR A 135 -12.91 -16.11 -6.62
N PHE A 136 -11.60 -16.35 -6.54
CA PHE A 136 -10.91 -17.22 -7.49
C PHE A 136 -10.50 -18.55 -6.87
N PRO A 137 -10.66 -19.68 -7.61
CA PRO A 137 -10.11 -20.97 -7.20
C PRO A 137 -8.58 -20.91 -7.10
N GLU A 138 -7.98 -21.81 -6.35
CA GLU A 138 -6.55 -21.78 -6.00
C GLU A 138 -5.65 -21.72 -7.23
N GLU A 139 -5.99 -22.45 -8.28
CA GLU A 139 -5.24 -22.54 -9.54
C GLU A 139 -5.25 -21.22 -10.34
N ALA A 140 -6.30 -20.41 -10.19
CA ALA A 140 -6.46 -19.14 -10.90
C ALA A 140 -6.02 -17.92 -10.08
N ARG A 141 -5.80 -18.05 -8.76
CA ARG A 141 -5.41 -16.94 -7.85
C ARG A 141 -4.13 -16.27 -8.29
N GLY A 142 -3.11 -17.06 -8.64
CA GLY A 142 -1.82 -16.52 -9.07
C GLY A 142 -1.96 -15.58 -10.27
N ARG A 143 -2.79 -15.94 -11.25
CA ARG A 143 -3.09 -15.09 -12.41
C ARG A 143 -3.86 -13.82 -12.01
N ALA A 144 -4.86 -13.93 -11.14
CA ALA A 144 -5.63 -12.79 -10.67
C ALA A 144 -4.77 -11.81 -9.86
N VAL A 145 -3.89 -12.30 -8.98
CA VAL A 145 -2.93 -11.49 -8.22
C VAL A 145 -1.88 -10.86 -9.14
N GLY A 146 -1.43 -11.57 -10.18
CA GLY A 146 -0.52 -11.02 -11.18
C GLY A 146 -1.12 -9.82 -11.93
N ILE A 147 -2.40 -9.94 -12.36
CA ILE A 147 -3.14 -8.84 -12.99
C ILE A 147 -3.32 -7.67 -11.99
N TRP A 148 -3.72 -7.96 -10.76
CA TRP A 148 -3.85 -6.96 -9.70
C TRP A 148 -2.52 -6.25 -9.41
N GLY A 149 -1.41 -6.99 -9.33
CA GLY A 149 -0.07 -6.42 -9.10
C GLY A 149 0.43 -5.54 -10.25
N SER A 150 0.09 -5.88 -11.52
CA SER A 150 0.45 -5.08 -12.68
C SER A 150 -0.21 -3.68 -12.69
N ILE A 151 -1.34 -3.53 -12.00
CA ILE A 151 -2.05 -2.27 -11.87
C ILE A 151 -1.22 -1.23 -11.12
N ALA A 152 -0.42 -1.66 -10.13
CA ALA A 152 0.46 -0.76 -9.39
C ALA A 152 1.48 -0.08 -10.33
N GLY A 153 2.14 -0.86 -11.18
CA GLY A 153 3.05 -0.33 -12.21
C GLY A 153 2.33 0.57 -13.21
N THR A 154 1.17 0.14 -13.67
CA THR A 154 0.33 0.91 -14.61
C THR A 154 -0.10 2.25 -14.02
N ALA A 155 -0.58 2.28 -12.78
CA ALA A 155 -0.98 3.51 -12.10
C ALA A 155 0.20 4.49 -11.93
N SER A 156 1.39 3.97 -11.63
CA SER A 156 2.59 4.78 -11.45
C SER A 156 3.05 5.46 -12.76
N ILE A 157 2.81 4.84 -13.90
CA ILE A 157 3.16 5.40 -15.23
C ILE A 157 2.03 6.28 -15.75
N ILE A 158 0.79 5.81 -15.69
CA ILE A 158 -0.38 6.52 -16.22
C ILE A 158 -0.73 7.73 -15.38
N GLY A 159 -0.52 7.67 -14.05
CA GLY A 159 -0.81 8.77 -13.13
C GLY A 159 -0.19 10.09 -13.56
N PRO A 160 1.14 10.18 -13.69
CA PRO A 160 1.80 11.39 -14.18
C PRO A 160 1.34 11.82 -15.58
N LEU A 161 1.12 10.89 -16.50
CA LEU A 161 0.71 11.20 -17.87
C LEU A 161 -0.69 11.84 -17.90
N ILE A 162 -1.67 11.22 -17.26
CA ILE A 162 -3.03 11.76 -17.17
C ILE A 162 -3.03 13.04 -16.34
N GLY A 163 -2.28 13.08 -15.24
CA GLY A 163 -2.18 14.23 -14.37
C GLY A 163 -1.67 15.47 -15.10
N GLY A 164 -0.61 15.34 -15.88
CA GLY A 164 -0.09 16.42 -16.70
C GLY A 164 -1.14 16.98 -17.65
N VAL A 165 -1.77 16.11 -18.44
CA VAL A 165 -2.84 16.53 -19.39
C VAL A 165 -4.01 17.20 -18.69
N LEU A 166 -4.45 16.69 -17.54
CA LEU A 166 -5.58 17.27 -16.81
C LEU A 166 -5.24 18.63 -16.21
N ILE A 167 -4.04 18.80 -15.68
CA ILE A 167 -3.59 20.07 -15.10
C ILE A 167 -3.45 21.12 -16.18
N ASP A 168 -2.86 20.76 -17.34
CA ASP A 168 -2.64 21.69 -18.44
C ASP A 168 -3.93 22.12 -19.14
N ARG A 169 -4.91 21.21 -19.26
CA ARG A 169 -6.14 21.45 -20.04
C ARG A 169 -7.32 21.94 -19.22
N LEU A 170 -7.41 21.51 -17.97
CA LEU A 170 -8.56 21.80 -17.11
C LEU A 170 -8.17 22.62 -15.88
N SER A 171 -7.51 21.99 -14.92
CA SER A 171 -7.03 22.56 -13.66
C SER A 171 -6.51 21.42 -12.79
N TRP A 172 -5.73 21.71 -11.74
CA TRP A 172 -5.37 20.73 -10.72
C TRP A 172 -6.60 20.05 -10.08
N ARG A 173 -7.75 20.71 -10.07
CA ARG A 173 -9.02 20.12 -9.57
C ARG A 173 -9.50 18.93 -10.40
N GLY A 174 -9.21 18.92 -11.70
CA GLY A 174 -9.54 17.83 -12.62
C GLY A 174 -8.94 16.49 -12.21
N VAL A 175 -7.78 16.53 -11.55
CA VAL A 175 -7.09 15.35 -11.01
C VAL A 175 -7.96 14.56 -10.02
N PHE A 176 -8.77 15.24 -9.24
CA PHE A 176 -9.67 14.60 -8.27
C PHE A 176 -10.97 14.12 -8.93
N PHE A 177 -11.47 14.85 -9.92
CA PHE A 177 -12.73 14.48 -10.58
C PHE A 177 -12.61 13.23 -11.46
N ILE A 178 -11.42 12.91 -11.99
CA ILE A 178 -11.21 11.67 -12.77
C ILE A 178 -11.41 10.39 -11.94
N THR A 179 -11.18 10.47 -10.64
CA THR A 179 -11.38 9.36 -9.70
C THR A 179 -12.84 8.92 -9.64
N ILE A 180 -13.80 9.88 -9.80
CA ILE A 180 -15.23 9.65 -9.58
C ILE A 180 -15.82 8.63 -10.57
N PRO A 181 -15.69 8.79 -11.89
CA PRO A 181 -16.27 7.84 -12.84
C PRO A 181 -15.69 6.42 -12.67
N ILE A 182 -14.39 6.33 -12.36
CA ILE A 182 -13.75 5.04 -12.13
C ILE A 182 -14.28 4.39 -10.84
N ALA A 183 -14.48 5.18 -9.77
CA ALA A 183 -15.04 4.70 -8.52
C ALA A 183 -16.50 4.23 -8.69
N VAL A 184 -17.32 4.98 -9.42
CA VAL A 184 -18.70 4.61 -9.73
C VAL A 184 -18.74 3.29 -10.50
N LEU A 185 -17.88 3.15 -11.51
CA LEU A 185 -17.76 1.90 -12.27
C LEU A 185 -17.29 0.75 -11.39
N ALA A 186 -16.28 0.96 -10.54
CA ALA A 186 -15.78 -0.05 -9.62
C ALA A 186 -16.88 -0.52 -8.64
N VAL A 187 -17.66 0.41 -8.08
CA VAL A 187 -18.80 0.08 -7.19
C VAL A 187 -19.87 -0.70 -7.96
N ALA A 188 -20.27 -0.25 -9.16
CA ALA A 188 -21.29 -0.91 -9.96
C ALA A 188 -20.89 -2.35 -10.35
N LEU A 189 -19.65 -2.55 -10.76
CA LEU A 189 -19.09 -3.86 -11.05
C LEU A 189 -18.97 -4.73 -9.79
N GLY A 190 -18.57 -4.14 -8.66
CA GLY A 190 -18.44 -4.83 -7.38
C GLY A 190 -19.77 -5.32 -6.82
N LEU A 191 -20.85 -4.55 -7.01
CA LEU A 191 -22.20 -4.96 -6.63
C LEU A 191 -22.69 -6.19 -7.41
N ARG A 192 -22.19 -6.41 -8.63
CA ARG A 192 -22.58 -7.53 -9.51
C ARG A 192 -21.60 -8.71 -9.43
N GLY A 193 -20.29 -8.43 -9.38
CA GLY A 193 -19.24 -9.43 -9.54
C GLY A 193 -18.72 -10.03 -8.24
N LEU A 194 -18.70 -9.25 -7.14
CA LEU A 194 -18.10 -9.72 -5.90
C LEU A 194 -19.06 -10.60 -5.10
N PRO A 195 -18.56 -11.72 -4.52
CA PRO A 195 -19.37 -12.58 -3.66
C PRO A 195 -19.77 -11.82 -2.39
N ARG A 196 -20.95 -12.13 -1.87
CA ARG A 196 -21.35 -11.70 -0.53
C ARG A 196 -20.68 -12.63 0.45
N GLY A 197 -19.85 -12.07 1.34
CA GLY A 197 -19.22 -12.83 2.40
C GLY A 197 -20.18 -13.02 3.58
N GLU A 198 -19.93 -14.07 4.34
CA GLU A 198 -20.54 -14.25 5.66
C GLU A 198 -19.72 -13.46 6.68
N SER A 199 -20.38 -12.63 7.46
CA SER A 199 -19.74 -11.98 8.60
C SER A 199 -19.40 -13.04 9.65
N ARG A 200 -18.13 -13.18 9.97
CA ARG A 200 -17.69 -14.08 11.06
C ARG A 200 -17.61 -13.28 12.34
N THR A 201 -18.12 -13.87 13.43
CA THR A 201 -17.92 -13.33 14.78
C THR A 201 -16.48 -13.56 15.23
N VAL A 202 -15.57 -12.75 14.71
CA VAL A 202 -14.17 -12.75 15.16
C VAL A 202 -14.06 -11.85 16.38
N ARG A 203 -13.42 -12.32 17.45
CA ARG A 203 -13.09 -11.48 18.61
C ARG A 203 -12.15 -10.36 18.15
N PHE A 204 -12.61 -9.14 18.28
CA PHE A 204 -11.82 -7.97 17.88
C PHE A 204 -10.81 -7.63 18.99
N ASP A 205 -9.55 -7.90 18.75
CA ASP A 205 -8.46 -7.44 19.61
C ASP A 205 -8.20 -5.95 19.34
N LEU A 206 -8.96 -5.10 20.05
CA LEU A 206 -8.80 -3.65 20.01
C LEU A 206 -7.42 -3.22 20.49
N GLY A 207 -6.90 -3.88 21.55
CA GLY A 207 -5.61 -3.52 22.14
C GLY A 207 -4.45 -3.72 21.19
N GLY A 208 -4.34 -4.91 20.61
CA GLY A 208 -3.28 -5.22 19.63
C GLY A 208 -3.38 -4.37 18.36
N THR A 209 -4.60 -4.10 17.89
CA THR A 209 -4.80 -3.25 16.70
C THR A 209 -4.41 -1.79 16.96
N LEU A 210 -4.78 -1.25 18.12
CA LEU A 210 -4.42 0.13 18.51
C LEU A 210 -2.91 0.25 18.72
N LEU A 211 -2.29 -0.72 19.38
CA LEU A 211 -0.85 -0.74 19.60
C LEU A 211 -0.07 -0.80 18.28
N ALA A 212 -0.48 -1.65 17.35
CA ALA A 212 0.12 -1.74 16.01
C ALA A 212 -0.04 -0.43 15.22
N ALA A 213 -1.23 0.18 15.28
CA ALA A 213 -1.48 1.47 14.64
C ALA A 213 -0.60 2.58 15.26
N LEU A 214 -0.52 2.66 16.60
CA LEU A 214 0.34 3.63 17.30
C LEU A 214 1.83 3.43 16.99
N ALA A 215 2.31 2.18 16.96
CA ALA A 215 3.68 1.87 16.58
C ALA A 215 4.00 2.33 15.15
N LEU A 216 3.07 2.11 14.21
CA LEU A 216 3.21 2.56 12.82
C LEU A 216 3.18 4.10 12.72
N VAL A 217 2.29 4.78 13.48
CA VAL A 217 2.29 6.26 13.57
C VAL A 217 3.63 6.76 14.07
N ALA A 218 4.12 6.21 15.18
CA ALA A 218 5.37 6.65 15.78
C ALA A 218 6.54 6.46 14.81
N LEU A 219 6.56 5.34 14.09
CA LEU A 219 7.58 5.05 13.07
C LEU A 219 7.51 6.04 11.90
N LEU A 220 6.31 6.24 11.32
CA LEU A 220 6.12 7.16 10.20
C LEU A 220 6.39 8.61 10.61
N TYR A 221 5.91 9.02 11.78
CA TYR A 221 6.19 10.37 12.33
C TYR A 221 7.68 10.57 12.52
N SER A 222 8.39 9.59 13.08
CA SER A 222 9.84 9.64 13.24
C SER A 222 10.57 9.76 11.90
N CYS A 223 10.12 9.03 10.86
CA CYS A 223 10.70 9.11 9.53
C CYS A 223 10.43 10.47 8.85
N LEU A 224 9.24 11.06 9.05
CA LEU A 224 8.86 12.33 8.44
C LEU A 224 9.51 13.53 9.13
N GLN A 225 9.63 13.51 10.45
CA GLN A 225 10.21 14.60 11.25
C GLN A 225 11.72 14.47 11.47
N GLY A 226 12.27 13.26 11.32
CA GLY A 226 13.68 12.98 11.58
C GLY A 226 14.66 13.91 10.86
N PRO A 227 14.48 14.20 9.56
CA PRO A 227 15.35 15.14 8.83
C PRO A 227 15.33 16.57 9.37
N HIS A 228 14.17 17.02 9.88
CA HIS A 228 14.01 18.37 10.45
C HIS A 228 14.50 18.48 11.90
N ALA A 229 14.53 17.37 12.64
CA ALA A 229 15.00 17.31 14.02
C ALA A 229 16.50 17.03 14.16
N GLY A 230 17.27 17.07 13.05
CA GLY A 230 18.71 16.82 13.09
C GLY A 230 19.05 15.36 13.41
N TRP A 231 18.29 14.43 12.86
CA TRP A 231 18.59 13.01 12.97
C TRP A 231 19.94 12.72 12.31
N GLU A 232 21.01 12.84 13.08
CA GLU A 232 22.25 12.19 12.74
C GLU A 232 21.98 10.67 12.79
N PRO A 233 22.17 9.90 11.71
CA PRO A 233 21.97 8.44 11.72
C PRO A 233 22.83 7.72 12.77
N PHE A 234 23.74 8.44 13.41
CA PHE A 234 24.61 7.98 14.49
C PHE A 234 23.96 8.00 15.88
N ALA A 235 22.93 8.81 16.15
CA ALA A 235 22.31 8.90 17.47
C ALA A 235 21.49 7.64 17.83
N PHE A 236 20.99 6.91 16.84
CA PHE A 236 20.34 5.63 17.06
C PHE A 236 21.35 4.51 17.41
N ARG A 237 22.56 4.61 16.89
CA ARG A 237 23.64 3.64 17.13
C ARG A 237 24.23 3.74 18.53
N SER A 238 24.25 4.93 19.14
CA SER A 238 24.83 5.13 20.48
C SER A 238 23.84 4.90 21.63
N ARG A 239 22.52 4.84 21.37
CA ARG A 239 21.49 4.57 22.39
C ARG A 239 20.90 3.15 22.33
N CYS A 240 21.15 2.39 21.28
CA CYS A 240 20.89 0.95 21.32
C CYS A 240 21.81 0.32 22.34
N SER A 241 21.23 -0.07 23.48
CA SER A 241 21.91 -0.83 24.53
C SER A 241 22.75 -1.96 23.91
N PRO A 242 23.98 -2.20 24.40
CA PRO A 242 24.85 -3.30 23.94
C PRO A 242 24.16 -4.67 23.90
N CYS A 243 23.03 -4.81 24.62
CA CYS A 243 22.18 -6.00 24.57
C CYS A 243 21.49 -6.21 23.21
N LEU A 244 21.07 -5.13 22.51
CA LEU A 244 20.41 -5.28 21.19
C LEU A 244 21.42 -5.64 20.10
N HIS A 245 22.63 -5.12 20.20
CA HIS A 245 23.73 -5.48 19.29
C HIS A 245 24.15 -6.95 19.47
N SER A 246 24.26 -7.39 20.73
CA SER A 246 24.55 -8.80 21.06
C SER A 246 23.43 -9.75 20.61
N TRP A 247 22.17 -9.32 20.76
CA TRP A 247 21.01 -10.10 20.32
C TRP A 247 20.94 -10.22 18.79
N CYS A 248 21.18 -9.11 18.05
CA CYS A 248 21.21 -9.10 16.58
C CYS A 248 22.37 -9.96 16.02
N MET A 249 23.55 -9.89 16.63
CA MET A 249 24.68 -10.74 16.26
C MET A 249 24.42 -12.22 16.57
N ASN A 250 23.75 -12.51 17.67
CA ASN A 250 23.43 -13.88 18.07
C ASN A 250 22.33 -14.50 17.19
N VAL A 251 21.34 -13.71 16.72
CA VAL A 251 20.30 -14.15 15.76
C VAL A 251 20.89 -14.37 14.37
N MET A 252 21.85 -13.57 13.94
CA MET A 252 22.55 -13.76 12.66
C MET A 252 23.55 -14.92 12.65
N SER A 253 24.00 -15.37 13.83
CA SER A 253 24.93 -16.50 13.98
C SER A 253 24.23 -17.86 14.15
N THR A 254 22.90 -17.90 14.24
CA THR A 254 22.16 -19.16 14.30
C THR A 254 22.18 -19.86 12.93
N PRO A 255 22.50 -21.17 12.89
CA PRO A 255 22.66 -21.93 11.63
C PRO A 255 21.40 -21.99 10.76
N THR A 256 20.24 -21.65 11.30
CA THR A 256 18.97 -21.58 10.56
C THR A 256 18.89 -20.42 9.57
N VAL A 257 19.62 -19.32 9.79
CA VAL A 257 19.64 -18.17 8.85
C VAL A 257 20.65 -18.39 7.72
N GLN A 258 21.70 -19.16 7.95
CA GLN A 258 22.69 -19.49 6.92
C GLN A 258 22.16 -20.43 5.82
N CYS A 259 21.14 -21.24 6.10
CA CYS A 259 20.52 -22.12 5.10
C CYS A 259 19.63 -21.37 4.09
N PHE A 260 19.20 -20.13 4.36
CA PHE A 260 18.34 -19.38 3.44
C PHE A 260 19.11 -18.64 2.33
N HIS A 261 20.43 -18.45 2.49
CA HIS A 261 21.28 -17.78 1.48
C HIS A 261 21.93 -18.74 0.48
N ALA A 262 21.86 -20.04 0.68
CA ALA A 262 22.56 -21.03 -0.14
C ALA A 262 21.98 -21.28 -1.55
N PRO A 263 20.67 -21.15 -1.84
CA PRO A 263 20.16 -21.47 -3.17
C PRO A 263 20.28 -20.32 -4.20
N PHE A 264 20.45 -19.05 -3.79
CA PHE A 264 20.45 -17.91 -4.71
C PHE A 264 21.82 -17.60 -5.37
N GLY A 265 22.94 -18.07 -4.77
CA GLY A 265 24.28 -17.83 -5.28
C GLY A 265 24.67 -18.65 -6.51
N ARG A 266 23.94 -19.73 -6.82
CA ARG A 266 24.25 -20.63 -7.95
C ARG A 266 23.70 -20.21 -9.30
N ILE A 267 22.82 -19.20 -9.33
CA ILE A 267 22.16 -18.75 -10.58
C ILE A 267 22.99 -17.67 -11.30
N LEU A 268 23.92 -17.01 -10.62
CA LEU A 268 24.68 -15.87 -11.17
C LEU A 268 26.17 -16.12 -11.44
N GLY A 269 26.66 -17.34 -11.43
CA GLY A 269 27.99 -17.70 -11.96
C GLY A 269 29.21 -16.96 -11.36
N SER A 270 29.09 -16.39 -10.16
CA SER A 270 30.18 -15.70 -9.50
C SER A 270 30.99 -16.66 -8.61
N PRO A 271 32.34 -16.59 -8.65
CA PRO A 271 33.17 -17.45 -7.84
C PRO A 271 33.04 -17.11 -6.34
N PRO A 272 33.26 -18.08 -5.43
CA PRO A 272 33.13 -17.85 -4.00
C PRO A 272 34.22 -16.90 -3.50
N LEU A 273 33.78 -15.79 -2.87
CA LEU A 273 34.67 -14.87 -2.16
C LEU A 273 35.36 -15.62 -1.01
N ARG A 274 36.66 -15.81 -1.15
CA ARG A 274 37.52 -16.31 -0.05
C ARG A 274 37.54 -15.24 1.05
N CYS A 275 36.93 -15.53 2.18
CA CYS A 275 37.20 -14.81 3.43
C CYS A 275 38.60 -15.17 3.89
N SER A 276 39.60 -14.36 3.55
CA SER A 276 40.92 -14.43 4.14
C SER A 276 40.84 -13.88 5.58
N GLY A 277 41.27 -14.71 6.54
CA GLY A 277 41.21 -14.42 7.97
C GLY A 277 42.00 -13.18 8.36
N TRP A 278 41.34 -12.33 9.11
CA TRP A 278 42.00 -11.29 9.92
C TRP A 278 42.46 -11.91 11.24
N SER A 279 43.75 -12.24 11.32
CA SER A 279 44.37 -12.57 12.58
C SER A 279 44.57 -11.28 13.37
N LEU A 280 43.88 -11.13 14.49
CA LEU A 280 44.20 -10.13 15.52
C LEU A 280 45.53 -10.51 16.18
N ARG A 281 46.59 -9.81 15.82
CA ARG A 281 47.82 -9.78 16.65
C ARG A 281 47.56 -8.84 17.82
N SER A 282 47.56 -9.43 18.99
CA SER A 282 47.68 -8.74 20.26
C SER A 282 49.05 -8.08 20.33
N ALA A 283 49.10 -6.75 20.36
CA ALA A 283 50.31 -6.00 20.75
C ALA A 283 50.21 -5.75 22.25
N SER A 284 50.99 -6.52 23.00
CA SER A 284 51.35 -6.23 24.38
C SER A 284 52.50 -5.24 24.37
N SER A 285 52.36 -4.22 25.20
CA SER A 285 53.27 -3.15 25.62
C SER A 285 54.69 -3.55 26.02
N PRO A 286 55.58 -2.56 26.21
CA PRO A 286 55.89 -2.27 27.62
C PRO A 286 55.44 -0.90 28.08
#